data_60593218c477e12c0a72343112d28622
#
_entry.id   60593218c477e12c0a72343112d28622
#
_cell.length_a   1.000
_cell.length_b   1.000
_cell.length_c   1.000
_cell.angle_alpha   90.00
_cell.angle_beta   90.00
_cell.angle_gamma   90.00
#
_symmetry.space_group_name_H-M   'P 1'
#
loop_
_entity.id
_entity.type
_entity.pdbx_description
1 polymer ?
#
loop_
_entity_poly.entity_id
_entity_poly.type
_entity_poly.pdbx_seq_one_letter_code
_entity_poly.pdbx_strand_id
1 'polypeptide(L)'
;MNTMIPVNAPVVTPESKALVAKALEEGWISSAGPYIEQFETEFASYLGVKHAISVNTGTAALHIALLAAGIGEGDEVIVPSFTMAASWMAVMYTGAIPVFVDVEPDIYTINPDLIEQAITPRTKAIMPVHIYGHPADMDKVLPIAKKHNLIVIEDAAEAHGATYKGRLTGT
;
A
#
# COMPACT_ATOMS: atom_id res chain seq x y z
N MET A 1 35.33 13.56 -4.82
CA MET A 1 34.52 12.32 -4.67
C MET A 1 33.08 12.74 -4.92
N ASN A 2 32.44 12.19 -5.96
CA ASN A 2 31.01 12.42 -6.16
C ASN A 2 30.27 11.65 -5.06
N THR A 3 29.74 12.38 -4.09
CA THR A 3 28.85 11.80 -3.07
C THR A 3 27.48 11.57 -3.73
N MET A 4 27.16 10.33 -4.05
CA MET A 4 25.81 9.96 -4.50
C MET A 4 24.84 10.22 -3.34
N ILE A 5 23.80 11.00 -3.60
CA ILE A 5 22.69 11.18 -2.67
C ILE A 5 21.65 10.11 -3.03
N PRO A 6 21.43 9.08 -2.18
CA PRO A 6 20.42 8.05 -2.46
C PRO A 6 19.02 8.64 -2.28
N VAL A 7 18.07 8.14 -3.06
CA VAL A 7 16.63 8.46 -2.90
C VAL A 7 16.13 8.01 -1.52
N ASN A 8 16.62 6.85 -1.07
CA ASN A 8 16.31 6.27 0.23
C ASN A 8 17.52 5.49 0.75
N ALA A 9 17.72 5.46 2.06
CA ALA A 9 18.74 4.65 2.71
C ALA A 9 18.12 3.93 3.92
N PRO A 10 18.30 2.59 4.04
CA PRO A 10 17.76 1.85 5.17
C PRO A 10 18.46 2.24 6.48
N VAL A 11 17.67 2.39 7.53
CA VAL A 11 18.18 2.56 8.90
C VAL A 11 18.04 1.25 9.64
N VAL A 12 19.18 0.63 10.01
CA VAL A 12 19.21 -0.61 10.76
C VAL A 12 19.72 -0.31 12.17
N THR A 13 18.83 -0.37 13.15
CA THR A 13 19.16 -0.08 14.55
C THR A 13 19.88 -1.26 15.22
N PRO A 14 20.58 -1.02 16.36
CA PRO A 14 21.14 -2.12 17.17
C PRO A 14 20.09 -3.15 17.61
N GLU A 15 18.89 -2.69 17.96
CA GLU A 15 17.77 -3.53 18.38
C GLU A 15 17.31 -4.43 17.24
N SER A 16 17.18 -3.90 16.02
CA SER A 16 16.82 -4.68 14.81
C SER A 16 17.83 -5.79 14.56
N LYS A 17 19.13 -5.48 14.70
CA LYS A 17 20.21 -6.48 14.55
C LYS A 17 20.13 -7.56 15.59
N ALA A 18 19.86 -7.21 16.86
CA ALA A 18 19.72 -8.16 17.93
C ALA A 18 18.53 -9.10 17.75
N LEU A 19 17.37 -8.56 17.30
CA LEU A 19 16.19 -9.38 17.01
C LEU A 19 16.44 -10.38 15.88
N VAL A 20 17.08 -9.94 14.80
CA VAL A 20 17.43 -10.83 13.68
C VAL A 20 18.40 -11.93 14.13
N ALA A 21 19.46 -11.57 14.88
CA ALA A 21 20.41 -12.54 15.41
C ALA A 21 19.71 -13.57 16.29
N LYS A 22 18.84 -13.13 17.19
CA LYS A 22 18.06 -14.01 18.07
C LYS A 22 17.14 -14.95 17.28
N ALA A 23 16.44 -14.46 16.28
CA ALA A 23 15.58 -15.29 15.43
C ALA A 23 16.39 -16.41 14.73
N LEU A 24 17.60 -16.10 14.24
CA LEU A 24 18.49 -17.08 13.62
C LEU A 24 19.01 -18.10 14.64
N GLU A 25 19.43 -17.67 15.84
CA GLU A 25 19.89 -18.55 16.91
C GLU A 25 18.80 -19.51 17.39
N GLU A 26 17.55 -19.05 17.43
CA GLU A 26 16.39 -19.87 17.79
C GLU A 26 15.85 -20.73 16.63
N GLY A 27 16.38 -20.59 15.42
CA GLY A 27 15.99 -21.37 14.23
C GLY A 27 14.69 -20.91 13.57
N TRP A 28 14.18 -19.72 13.89
CA TRP A 28 12.98 -19.15 13.27
C TRP A 28 13.31 -18.46 11.94
N ILE A 29 13.48 -19.26 10.89
CA ILE A 29 13.90 -18.81 9.55
C ILE A 29 12.87 -19.05 8.45
N SER A 30 11.64 -19.44 8.82
CA SER A 30 10.55 -19.73 7.89
C SER A 30 9.28 -18.90 8.22
N SER A 31 8.17 -19.25 7.58
CA SER A 31 6.88 -18.59 7.75
C SER A 31 6.14 -18.98 9.04
N ALA A 32 6.77 -19.67 9.96
CA ALA A 32 6.23 -20.01 11.27
C ALA A 32 7.13 -19.45 12.36
N GLY A 33 6.54 -19.12 13.52
CA GLY A 33 7.29 -18.70 14.70
C GLY A 33 6.66 -17.50 15.41
N PRO A 34 7.14 -17.17 16.62
CA PRO A 34 6.55 -16.15 17.47
C PRO A 34 6.71 -14.73 16.91
N TYR A 35 7.74 -14.46 16.10
CA TYR A 35 8.03 -13.12 15.58
C TYR A 35 7.01 -12.62 14.58
N ILE A 36 6.35 -13.53 13.83
CA ILE A 36 5.29 -13.16 12.88
C ILE A 36 4.06 -12.67 13.65
N GLU A 37 3.57 -13.44 14.62
CA GLU A 37 2.43 -13.07 15.43
C GLU A 37 2.69 -11.79 16.24
N GLN A 38 3.90 -11.65 16.79
CA GLN A 38 4.32 -10.43 17.48
C GLN A 38 4.29 -9.22 16.54
N PHE A 39 4.87 -9.34 15.34
CA PHE A 39 4.87 -8.26 14.36
C PHE A 39 3.45 -7.85 13.97
N GLU A 40 2.58 -8.81 13.65
CA GLU A 40 1.20 -8.55 13.25
C GLU A 40 0.41 -7.85 14.36
N THR A 41 0.60 -8.30 15.61
CA THR A 41 -0.05 -7.70 16.78
C THR A 41 0.44 -6.27 17.05
N GLU A 42 1.75 -6.06 17.05
CA GLU A 42 2.35 -4.75 17.29
C GLU A 42 2.04 -3.77 16.15
N PHE A 43 2.06 -4.22 14.91
CA PHE A 43 1.76 -3.38 13.76
C PHE A 43 0.28 -2.98 13.71
N ALA A 44 -0.63 -3.92 13.99
CA ALA A 44 -2.05 -3.61 14.12
C ALA A 44 -2.31 -2.59 15.24
N SER A 45 -1.65 -2.74 16.38
CA SER A 45 -1.73 -1.80 17.50
C SER A 45 -1.17 -0.42 17.12
N TYR A 46 -0.03 -0.38 16.44
CA TYR A 46 0.59 0.86 15.99
C TYR A 46 -0.32 1.66 15.04
N LEU A 47 -0.97 0.98 14.10
CA LEU A 47 -1.90 1.59 13.16
C LEU A 47 -3.29 1.87 13.77
N GLY A 48 -3.61 1.27 14.91
CA GLY A 48 -4.96 1.35 15.51
C GLY A 48 -6.01 0.57 14.74
N VAL A 49 -5.61 -0.46 13.98
CA VAL A 49 -6.49 -1.34 13.22
C VAL A 49 -6.69 -2.67 13.93
N LYS A 50 -7.74 -3.40 13.54
CA LYS A 50 -8.09 -4.66 14.18
C LYS A 50 -7.14 -5.81 13.85
N HIS A 51 -6.62 -5.84 12.64
CA HIS A 51 -5.78 -6.93 12.15
C HIS A 51 -4.66 -6.38 11.27
N ALA A 52 -3.49 -7.01 11.33
CA ALA A 52 -2.44 -6.90 10.35
C ALA A 52 -2.04 -8.31 9.90
N ILE A 53 -1.63 -8.45 8.66
CA ILE A 53 -1.19 -9.73 8.09
C ILE A 53 0.15 -9.49 7.43
N SER A 54 1.16 -10.22 7.86
CA SER A 54 2.50 -10.12 7.32
C SER A 54 2.65 -10.95 6.05
N VAL A 55 3.35 -10.39 5.08
CA VAL A 55 3.71 -11.04 3.82
C VAL A 55 5.15 -10.69 3.47
N ASN A 56 5.72 -11.39 2.50
CA ASN A 56 7.13 -11.25 2.16
C ASN A 56 7.48 -9.98 1.35
N THR A 57 6.49 -9.34 0.71
CA THR A 57 6.70 -8.10 -0.08
C THR A 57 5.43 -7.25 -0.12
N GLY A 58 5.57 -5.93 -0.35
CA GLY A 58 4.43 -5.05 -0.57
C GLY A 58 3.60 -5.45 -1.80
N THR A 59 4.25 -5.94 -2.87
CA THR A 59 3.53 -6.47 -4.05
C THR A 59 2.60 -7.62 -3.68
N ALA A 60 3.06 -8.55 -2.83
CA ALA A 60 2.23 -9.65 -2.34
C ALA A 60 1.09 -9.15 -1.44
N ALA A 61 1.34 -8.12 -0.62
CA ALA A 61 0.31 -7.50 0.21
C ALA A 61 -0.81 -6.91 -0.65
N LEU A 62 -0.48 -6.12 -1.66
CA LEU A 62 -1.46 -5.53 -2.58
C LEU A 62 -2.23 -6.62 -3.35
N HIS A 63 -1.54 -7.64 -3.85
CA HIS A 63 -2.17 -8.75 -4.56
C HIS A 63 -3.18 -9.50 -3.67
N ILE A 64 -2.80 -9.83 -2.44
CA ILE A 64 -3.69 -10.51 -1.49
C ILE A 64 -4.87 -9.61 -1.10
N ALA A 65 -4.65 -8.31 -0.89
CA ALA A 65 -5.72 -7.36 -0.58
C ALA A 65 -6.75 -7.27 -1.71
N LEU A 66 -6.29 -7.22 -2.96
CA LEU A 66 -7.16 -7.21 -4.15
C LEU A 66 -7.98 -8.51 -4.25
N LEU A 67 -7.33 -9.68 -4.07
CA LEU A 67 -8.03 -10.97 -4.08
C LEU A 67 -9.05 -11.07 -2.93
N ALA A 68 -8.69 -10.63 -1.73
CA ALA A 68 -9.59 -10.60 -0.59
C ALA A 68 -10.80 -9.68 -0.79
N ALA A 69 -10.61 -8.61 -1.57
CA ALA A 69 -11.68 -7.72 -2.01
C ALA A 69 -12.56 -8.31 -3.13
N GLY A 70 -12.26 -9.52 -3.62
CA GLY A 70 -12.98 -10.19 -4.69
C GLY A 70 -12.70 -9.64 -6.09
N ILE A 71 -11.58 -8.96 -6.28
CA ILE A 71 -11.18 -8.37 -7.56
C ILE A 71 -10.49 -9.44 -8.41
N GLY A 72 -10.92 -9.58 -9.67
CA GLY A 72 -10.45 -10.62 -10.58
C GLY A 72 -10.63 -10.29 -12.04
N GLU A 73 -10.64 -11.33 -12.88
CA GLU A 73 -10.72 -11.22 -14.33
C GLU A 73 -11.91 -10.38 -14.80
N GLY A 74 -11.64 -9.40 -15.66
CA GLY A 74 -12.66 -8.50 -16.21
C GLY A 74 -12.98 -7.26 -15.35
N ASP A 75 -12.56 -7.24 -14.10
CA ASP A 75 -12.69 -6.06 -13.24
C ASP A 75 -11.65 -4.99 -13.60
N GLU A 76 -11.93 -3.76 -13.24
CA GLU A 76 -11.03 -2.62 -13.39
C GLU A 76 -10.70 -2.01 -12.03
N VAL A 77 -9.41 -1.65 -11.85
CA VAL A 77 -8.92 -0.94 -10.67
C VAL A 77 -8.25 0.36 -11.10
N ILE A 78 -8.73 1.48 -10.58
CA ILE A 78 -8.14 2.79 -10.84
C ILE A 78 -6.86 2.93 -10.02
N VAL A 79 -5.75 3.27 -10.70
CA VAL A 79 -4.42 3.46 -10.10
C VAL A 79 -3.79 4.76 -10.61
N PRO A 80 -2.90 5.43 -9.86
CA PRO A 80 -2.19 6.59 -10.38
C PRO A 80 -1.20 6.20 -11.48
N SER A 81 -0.98 7.09 -12.45
CA SER A 81 0.01 6.89 -13.53
C SER A 81 1.45 6.97 -13.03
N PHE A 82 1.70 7.69 -11.93
CA PHE A 82 2.99 7.78 -11.27
C PHE A 82 2.99 6.97 -9.97
N THR A 83 3.59 5.79 -10.03
CA THR A 83 3.70 4.86 -8.91
C THR A 83 4.78 3.83 -9.16
N MET A 84 5.15 3.07 -8.12
CA MET A 84 5.97 1.86 -8.28
C MET A 84 5.20 0.82 -9.09
N ALA A 85 5.92 0.05 -9.92
CA ALA A 85 5.31 -1.00 -10.74
C ALA A 85 4.48 -2.01 -9.92
N ALA A 86 4.81 -2.20 -8.64
CA ALA A 86 4.12 -3.08 -7.72
C ALA A 86 2.61 -2.83 -7.66
N SER A 87 2.17 -1.57 -7.67
CA SER A 87 0.76 -1.19 -7.54
C SER A 87 -0.09 -1.75 -8.71
N TRP A 88 0.27 -1.42 -9.94
CA TRP A 88 -0.49 -1.88 -11.10
C TRP A 88 -0.21 -3.35 -11.46
N MET A 89 0.99 -3.88 -11.18
CA MET A 89 1.29 -5.31 -11.37
C MET A 89 0.45 -6.18 -10.45
N ALA A 90 0.23 -5.76 -9.19
CA ALA A 90 -0.64 -6.49 -8.27
C ALA A 90 -2.07 -6.61 -8.81
N VAL A 91 -2.58 -5.57 -9.47
CA VAL A 91 -3.87 -5.61 -10.18
C VAL A 91 -3.84 -6.64 -11.31
N MET A 92 -2.80 -6.60 -12.15
CA MET A 92 -2.67 -7.55 -13.26
C MET A 92 -2.57 -9.01 -12.79
N TYR A 93 -1.95 -9.26 -11.63
CA TYR A 93 -1.83 -10.61 -11.07
C TYR A 93 -3.18 -11.22 -10.66
N THR A 94 -4.20 -10.41 -10.40
CA THR A 94 -5.56 -10.91 -10.18
C THR A 94 -6.33 -11.23 -11.48
N GLY A 95 -5.78 -10.87 -12.63
CA GLY A 95 -6.48 -10.89 -13.92
C GLY A 95 -7.30 -9.62 -14.20
N ALA A 96 -7.33 -8.67 -13.27
CA ALA A 96 -8.00 -7.39 -13.44
C ALA A 96 -7.16 -6.41 -14.29
N ILE A 97 -7.79 -5.34 -14.74
CA ILE A 97 -7.22 -4.33 -15.63
C ILE A 97 -6.90 -3.07 -14.80
N PRO A 98 -5.64 -2.61 -14.73
CA PRO A 98 -5.32 -1.32 -14.15
C PRO A 98 -5.76 -0.20 -15.09
N VAL A 99 -6.54 0.74 -14.58
CA VAL A 99 -6.97 1.95 -15.27
C VAL A 99 -6.18 3.12 -14.71
N PHE A 100 -5.29 3.68 -15.52
CA PHE A 100 -4.41 4.75 -15.08
C PHE A 100 -5.12 6.10 -15.08
N VAL A 101 -4.99 6.81 -13.97
CA VAL A 101 -5.41 8.20 -13.80
C VAL A 101 -4.18 9.05 -13.52
N ASP A 102 -4.11 10.22 -14.14
CA ASP A 102 -2.98 11.10 -13.97
C ASP A 102 -2.87 11.64 -12.55
N VAL A 103 -1.72 12.16 -12.19
CA VAL A 103 -1.40 12.66 -10.85
C VAL A 103 -1.52 14.18 -10.79
N GLU A 104 -1.65 14.71 -9.58
CA GLU A 104 -1.55 16.13 -9.35
C GLU A 104 -0.12 16.61 -9.59
N PRO A 105 0.09 17.70 -10.34
CA PRO A 105 1.43 18.12 -10.80
C PRO A 105 2.36 18.54 -9.66
N ASP A 106 1.81 18.99 -8.53
CA ASP A 106 2.60 19.55 -7.42
C ASP A 106 3.00 18.49 -6.38
N ILE A 107 2.19 17.43 -6.22
CA ILE A 107 2.35 16.43 -5.15
C ILE A 107 2.48 15.00 -5.64
N TYR A 108 2.25 14.74 -6.93
CA TYR A 108 2.42 13.45 -7.61
C TYR A 108 1.55 12.30 -7.07
N THR A 109 0.56 12.57 -6.22
CA THR A 109 -0.47 11.57 -5.86
C THR A 109 -1.59 11.59 -6.89
N ILE A 110 -2.44 10.52 -6.90
CA ILE A 110 -3.57 10.43 -7.83
C ILE A 110 -4.40 11.74 -7.83
N ASN A 111 -4.73 12.25 -9.01
CA ASN A 111 -5.60 13.43 -9.12
C ASN A 111 -7.07 13.03 -8.95
N PRO A 112 -7.72 13.40 -7.84
CA PRO A 112 -9.11 13.00 -7.56
C PRO A 112 -10.10 13.54 -8.58
N ASP A 113 -9.82 14.72 -9.17
CA ASP A 113 -10.72 15.38 -10.13
C ASP A 113 -10.82 14.61 -11.46
N LEU A 114 -9.89 13.67 -11.70
CA LEU A 114 -9.86 12.83 -12.89
C LEU A 114 -10.44 11.43 -12.64
N ILE A 115 -10.69 11.03 -11.40
CA ILE A 115 -11.12 9.67 -11.07
C ILE A 115 -12.50 9.36 -11.66
N GLU A 116 -13.48 10.24 -11.50
CA GLU A 116 -14.86 9.96 -11.92
C GLU A 116 -15.00 9.69 -13.42
N GLN A 117 -14.23 10.37 -14.27
CA GLN A 117 -14.25 10.16 -15.72
C GLN A 117 -13.64 8.81 -16.14
N ALA A 118 -12.83 8.19 -15.28
CA ALA A 118 -12.23 6.89 -15.51
C ALA A 118 -13.10 5.71 -15.05
N ILE A 119 -14.21 5.99 -14.33
CA ILE A 119 -15.10 4.95 -13.81
C ILE A 119 -15.96 4.37 -14.93
N THR A 120 -15.96 3.04 -15.00
CA THR A 120 -16.82 2.24 -15.89
C THR A 120 -17.69 1.27 -15.07
N PRO A 121 -18.64 0.56 -15.68
CA PRO A 121 -19.37 -0.51 -14.99
C PRO A 121 -18.50 -1.66 -14.48
N ARG A 122 -17.26 -1.80 -14.96
CA ARG A 122 -16.31 -2.80 -14.53
C ARG A 122 -15.40 -2.33 -13.40
N THR A 123 -15.37 -1.04 -13.09
CA THR A 123 -14.54 -0.51 -12.01
C THR A 123 -15.02 -1.03 -10.67
N LYS A 124 -14.12 -1.64 -9.89
CA LYS A 124 -14.39 -2.23 -8.57
C LYS A 124 -13.66 -1.53 -7.44
N ALA A 125 -12.48 -0.97 -7.73
CA ALA A 125 -11.68 -0.33 -6.70
C ALA A 125 -10.92 0.90 -7.22
N ILE A 126 -10.52 1.73 -6.26
CA ILE A 126 -9.51 2.78 -6.42
C ILE A 126 -8.34 2.40 -5.52
N MET A 127 -7.13 2.43 -6.06
CA MET A 127 -5.89 2.22 -5.31
C MET A 127 -5.09 3.53 -5.27
N PRO A 128 -5.36 4.43 -4.33
CA PRO A 128 -4.49 5.58 -4.11
C PRO A 128 -3.13 5.11 -3.61
N VAL A 129 -2.07 5.79 -4.05
CA VAL A 129 -0.69 5.52 -3.63
C VAL A 129 -0.15 6.75 -2.92
N HIS A 130 0.39 6.55 -1.72
CA HIS A 130 1.02 7.60 -0.92
C HIS A 130 2.51 7.68 -1.27
N ILE A 131 2.76 8.15 -2.49
CA ILE A 131 4.10 8.12 -3.09
C ILE A 131 5.10 8.98 -2.29
N TYR A 132 6.30 8.44 -2.05
CA TYR A 132 7.37 9.07 -1.27
C TYR A 132 6.94 9.60 0.11
N GLY A 133 5.91 9.00 0.70
CA GLY A 133 5.42 9.39 2.02
C GLY A 133 4.42 10.55 2.01
N HIS A 134 4.03 11.06 0.84
CA HIS A 134 3.00 12.09 0.74
C HIS A 134 1.61 11.46 0.59
N PRO A 135 0.68 11.68 1.53
CA PRO A 135 -0.65 11.10 1.45
C PRO A 135 -1.46 11.67 0.26
N ALA A 136 -2.20 10.80 -0.44
CA ALA A 136 -3.22 11.22 -1.38
C ALA A 136 -4.35 11.99 -0.66
N ASP A 137 -5.08 12.86 -1.38
CA ASP A 137 -6.23 13.58 -0.82
C ASP A 137 -7.41 12.64 -0.58
N MET A 138 -7.38 11.95 0.57
CA MET A 138 -8.39 10.97 0.94
C MET A 138 -9.77 11.59 1.17
N ASP A 139 -9.85 12.87 1.52
CA ASP A 139 -11.13 13.58 1.66
C ASP A 139 -11.85 13.76 0.32
N LYS A 140 -11.13 13.70 -0.80
CA LYS A 140 -11.73 13.70 -2.14
C LYS A 140 -11.92 12.27 -2.66
N VAL A 141 -10.96 11.37 -2.44
CA VAL A 141 -11.01 9.98 -2.94
C VAL A 141 -12.15 9.18 -2.29
N LEU A 142 -12.28 9.23 -0.96
CA LEU A 142 -13.29 8.44 -0.23
C LEU A 142 -14.75 8.78 -0.60
N PRO A 143 -15.15 10.06 -0.75
CA PRO A 143 -16.49 10.39 -1.23
C PRO A 143 -16.79 9.86 -2.65
N ILE A 144 -15.81 9.90 -3.57
CA ILE A 144 -15.95 9.34 -4.91
C ILE A 144 -16.17 7.83 -4.83
N ALA A 145 -15.31 7.12 -4.09
CA ALA A 145 -15.44 5.69 -3.88
C ALA A 145 -16.82 5.33 -3.30
N LYS A 146 -17.26 6.05 -2.27
CA LYS A 146 -18.58 5.85 -1.65
C LYS A 146 -19.74 6.09 -2.62
N LYS A 147 -19.67 7.16 -3.41
CA LYS A 147 -20.71 7.52 -4.40
C LYS A 147 -20.90 6.42 -5.45
N HIS A 148 -19.80 5.79 -5.86
CA HIS A 148 -19.78 4.77 -6.91
C HIS A 148 -19.71 3.33 -6.38
N ASN A 149 -19.84 3.16 -5.05
CA ASN A 149 -19.73 1.85 -4.37
C ASN A 149 -18.46 1.08 -4.72
N LEU A 150 -17.32 1.80 -4.75
CA LEU A 150 -16.00 1.25 -5.02
C LEU A 150 -15.25 0.95 -3.73
N ILE A 151 -14.41 -0.08 -3.77
CA ILE A 151 -13.48 -0.42 -2.70
C ILE A 151 -12.27 0.51 -2.78
N VAL A 152 -11.73 0.92 -1.63
CA VAL A 152 -10.45 1.65 -1.57
C VAL A 152 -9.40 0.75 -0.97
N ILE A 153 -8.26 0.61 -1.66
CA ILE A 153 -7.08 -0.13 -1.19
C ILE A 153 -5.91 0.85 -1.23
N GLU A 154 -5.43 1.26 -0.06
CA GLU A 154 -4.31 2.21 0.03
C GLU A 154 -2.97 1.49 -0.15
N ASP A 155 -2.18 1.91 -1.14
CA ASP A 155 -0.76 1.54 -1.21
C ASP A 155 0.04 2.55 -0.38
N ALA A 156 0.34 2.16 0.85
CA ALA A 156 1.08 2.94 1.83
C ALA A 156 2.52 2.44 2.03
N ALA A 157 3.07 1.69 1.06
CA ALA A 157 4.39 1.06 1.17
C ALA A 157 5.51 2.06 1.45
N GLU A 158 5.39 3.30 0.99
CA GLU A 158 6.36 4.38 1.21
C GLU A 158 5.93 5.39 2.28
N ALA A 159 4.79 5.16 2.95
CA ALA A 159 4.16 6.16 3.84
C ALA A 159 3.96 5.66 5.28
N HIS A 160 4.78 4.70 5.74
CA HIS A 160 4.74 4.23 7.12
C HIS A 160 5.04 5.38 8.09
N GLY A 161 4.08 5.66 8.98
CA GLY A 161 4.19 6.78 9.93
C GLY A 161 3.75 8.13 9.40
N ALA A 162 3.46 8.25 8.09
CA ALA A 162 2.84 9.45 7.55
C ALA A 162 1.39 9.58 8.04
N THR A 163 0.94 10.81 8.15
CA THR A 163 -0.42 11.10 8.61
C THR A 163 -1.16 11.99 7.62
N TYR A 164 -2.43 11.68 7.39
CA TYR A 164 -3.38 12.54 6.72
C TYR A 164 -4.38 13.08 7.74
N LYS A 165 -4.34 14.40 8.01
CA LYS A 165 -5.21 15.07 8.99
C LYS A 165 -5.22 14.41 10.39
N GLY A 166 -4.06 13.97 10.85
CA GLY A 166 -3.89 13.38 12.18
C GLY A 166 -4.20 11.88 12.27
N ARG A 167 -4.56 11.23 11.16
CA ARG A 167 -4.73 9.77 11.08
C ARG A 167 -3.56 9.17 10.30
N LEU A 168 -3.06 8.03 10.72
CA LEU A 168 -2.04 7.30 9.98
C LEU A 168 -2.58 6.87 8.61
N THR A 169 -1.73 6.90 7.59
CA THR A 169 -2.05 6.35 6.25
C THR A 169 -2.26 4.85 6.33
N GLY A 170 -3.15 4.31 5.49
CA GLY A 170 -3.49 2.89 5.48
C GLY A 170 -4.48 2.47 6.58
N THR A 171 -5.28 3.43 7.13
CA THR A 171 -6.21 3.15 8.26
C THR A 171 -7.63 3.65 8.01
#